data_1f828a2ce0e99af88be5fe78a54231f7
#
_entry.id   1f828a2ce0e99af88be5fe78a54231f7
#
_cell.length_a   1.000
_cell.length_b   1.000
_cell.length_c   1.000
_cell.angle_alpha   90.00
_cell.angle_beta   90.00
_cell.angle_gamma   90.00
#
_symmetry.space_group_name_H-M   'P 1'
#
loop_
_entity.id
_entity.type
_entity.pdbx_description
1 polymer ?
#
loop_
_entity_poly.entity_id
_entity_poly.type
_entity_poly.pdbx_seq_one_letter_code
_entity_poly.pdbx_strand_id
1 'polypeptide(L)'
;MDIRLEEIERAVADGADEIDSVISRGAFLAGDEAAVFEEVVRSKEAAGDAHLKVILEAGELGTFDAVRRSSLIAMAAGADVIKTSTGKVSPAATLPIALVMAEAIRDHADATGVEVGLKVAGGIRSSKDALRYLVIVEETLGDAWLTPDRFRIGASSLLNDLLMQIDKQRGGSYVDPDRYTLD
;
A
#
# COMPACT_ATOMS: atom_id res chain seq x y z
N MET A 1 -9.62 -11.30 -16.83
CA MET A 1 -8.88 -10.05 -17.14
C MET A 1 -9.84 -8.98 -17.66
N ASP A 2 -10.59 -9.24 -18.71
CA ASP A 2 -11.42 -8.21 -19.35
C ASP A 2 -12.43 -7.54 -18.40
N ILE A 3 -13.14 -8.31 -17.57
CA ILE A 3 -14.08 -7.76 -16.57
C ILE A 3 -13.38 -6.78 -15.60
N ARG A 4 -12.16 -7.11 -15.13
CA ARG A 4 -11.41 -6.22 -14.24
C ARG A 4 -11.04 -4.91 -14.93
N LEU A 5 -10.66 -4.95 -16.20
CA LEU A 5 -10.35 -3.72 -16.97
C LEU A 5 -11.59 -2.88 -17.17
N GLU A 6 -12.73 -3.48 -17.52
CA GLU A 6 -14.02 -2.80 -17.62
C GLU A 6 -14.44 -2.13 -16.29
N GLU A 7 -14.19 -2.81 -15.14
CA GLU A 7 -14.44 -2.23 -13.81
C GLU A 7 -13.53 -1.04 -13.52
N ILE A 8 -12.25 -1.09 -13.90
CA ILE A 8 -11.31 0.01 -13.76
C ILE A 8 -11.76 1.21 -14.60
N GLU A 9 -12.00 1.00 -15.90
CA GLU A 9 -12.45 2.04 -16.83
C GLU A 9 -13.75 2.71 -16.34
N ARG A 10 -14.67 1.90 -15.84
CA ARG A 10 -15.94 2.40 -15.30
C ARG A 10 -15.74 3.21 -14.03
N ALA A 11 -14.90 2.73 -13.08
CA ALA A 11 -14.64 3.46 -11.85
C ALA A 11 -13.99 4.83 -12.14
N VAL A 12 -13.06 4.89 -13.08
CA VAL A 12 -12.45 6.15 -13.53
C VAL A 12 -13.49 7.07 -14.19
N ALA A 13 -14.34 6.54 -15.06
CA ALA A 13 -15.41 7.30 -15.68
C ALA A 13 -16.43 7.84 -14.65
N ASP A 14 -16.64 7.12 -13.54
CA ASP A 14 -17.49 7.54 -12.42
C ASP A 14 -16.77 8.53 -11.46
N GLY A 15 -15.49 8.88 -11.72
CA GLY A 15 -14.73 9.92 -11.03
C GLY A 15 -13.73 9.41 -10.00
N ALA A 16 -13.27 8.17 -10.08
CA ALA A 16 -12.19 7.68 -9.23
C ALA A 16 -10.85 8.30 -9.61
N ASP A 17 -10.16 8.89 -8.64
CA ASP A 17 -8.78 9.42 -8.79
C ASP A 17 -7.72 8.33 -8.59
N GLU A 18 -8.07 7.24 -7.90
CA GLU A 18 -7.17 6.12 -7.59
C GLU A 18 -7.90 4.78 -7.70
N ILE A 19 -7.20 3.78 -8.24
CA ILE A 19 -7.68 2.41 -8.38
C ILE A 19 -6.81 1.47 -7.55
N ASP A 20 -7.40 0.71 -6.63
CA ASP A 20 -6.73 -0.37 -5.89
C ASP A 20 -6.98 -1.71 -6.61
N SER A 21 -5.94 -2.35 -7.13
CA SER A 21 -6.02 -3.66 -7.80
C SER A 21 -5.06 -4.67 -7.18
N VAL A 22 -5.52 -5.91 -6.99
CA VAL A 22 -4.69 -7.00 -6.43
C VAL A 22 -4.05 -7.78 -7.57
N ILE A 23 -2.74 -8.08 -7.46
CA ILE A 23 -2.04 -8.95 -8.44
C ILE A 23 -2.64 -10.36 -8.47
N SER A 24 -2.48 -11.05 -9.59
CA SER A 24 -2.78 -12.49 -9.70
C SER A 24 -1.74 -13.31 -8.92
N ARG A 25 -1.99 -13.47 -7.60
CA ARG A 25 -1.09 -14.20 -6.68
C ARG A 25 -0.84 -15.64 -7.15
N GLY A 26 -1.89 -16.29 -7.68
CA GLY A 26 -1.78 -17.63 -8.22
C GLY A 26 -0.79 -17.74 -9.39
N ALA A 27 -0.80 -16.78 -10.32
CA ALA A 27 0.15 -16.71 -11.42
C ALA A 27 1.57 -16.45 -10.89
N PHE A 28 1.73 -15.47 -9.98
CA PHE A 28 3.01 -15.16 -9.37
C PHE A 28 3.64 -16.37 -8.66
N LEU A 29 2.86 -17.07 -7.82
CA LEU A 29 3.32 -18.24 -7.07
C LEU A 29 3.60 -19.46 -7.98
N ALA A 30 2.96 -19.53 -9.15
CA ALA A 30 3.26 -20.52 -10.18
C ALA A 30 4.51 -20.17 -11.01
N GLY A 31 5.15 -19.01 -10.76
CA GLY A 31 6.32 -18.53 -11.49
C GLY A 31 6.00 -17.80 -12.80
N ASP A 32 4.73 -17.53 -13.08
CA ASP A 32 4.31 -16.78 -14.29
C ASP A 32 4.32 -15.26 -14.00
N GLU A 33 5.53 -14.74 -13.81
CA GLU A 33 5.75 -13.31 -13.53
C GLU A 33 5.43 -12.42 -14.73
N ALA A 34 5.58 -12.97 -15.94
CA ALA A 34 5.24 -12.24 -17.16
C ALA A 34 3.74 -11.94 -17.21
N ALA A 35 2.89 -12.89 -16.82
CA ALA A 35 1.45 -12.66 -16.74
C ALA A 35 1.10 -11.60 -15.68
N VAL A 36 1.81 -11.57 -14.54
CA VAL A 36 1.60 -10.54 -13.50
C VAL A 36 2.02 -9.17 -14.00
N PHE A 37 3.18 -9.07 -14.66
CA PHE A 37 3.64 -7.82 -15.27
C PHE A 37 2.62 -7.28 -16.27
N GLU A 38 2.18 -8.09 -17.23
CA GLU A 38 1.22 -7.72 -18.26
C GLU A 38 -0.14 -7.32 -17.66
N GLU A 39 -0.59 -8.01 -16.60
CA GLU A 39 -1.80 -7.66 -15.87
C GLU A 39 -1.74 -6.25 -15.28
N VAL A 40 -0.60 -5.87 -14.68
CA VAL A 40 -0.43 -4.54 -14.09
C VAL A 40 -0.32 -3.48 -15.19
N VAL A 41 0.41 -3.74 -16.28
CA VAL A 41 0.49 -2.82 -17.44
C VAL A 41 -0.91 -2.51 -17.97
N ARG A 42 -1.70 -3.53 -18.26
CA ARG A 42 -3.08 -3.35 -18.77
C ARG A 42 -3.98 -2.63 -17.77
N SER A 43 -3.80 -2.90 -16.47
CA SER A 43 -4.55 -2.20 -15.42
C SER A 43 -4.18 -0.71 -15.36
N LYS A 44 -2.89 -0.37 -15.54
CA LYS A 44 -2.44 1.03 -15.61
C LYS A 44 -2.97 1.73 -16.87
N GLU A 45 -2.95 1.06 -18.00
CA GLU A 45 -3.53 1.59 -19.25
C GLU A 45 -5.03 1.89 -19.08
N ALA A 46 -5.78 0.97 -18.47
CA ALA A 46 -7.22 1.16 -18.21
C ALA A 46 -7.49 2.25 -17.17
N ALA A 47 -6.59 2.48 -16.20
CA ALA A 47 -6.69 3.55 -15.22
C ALA A 47 -6.39 4.94 -15.83
N GLY A 48 -5.68 5.01 -16.96
CA GLY A 48 -5.35 6.28 -17.61
C GLY A 48 -4.60 7.24 -16.68
N ASP A 49 -5.18 8.42 -16.46
CA ASP A 49 -4.62 9.46 -15.58
C ASP A 49 -4.82 9.18 -14.08
N ALA A 50 -5.70 8.23 -13.71
CA ALA A 50 -5.89 7.84 -12.33
C ALA A 50 -4.67 7.05 -11.80
N HIS A 51 -4.39 7.19 -10.50
CA HIS A 51 -3.32 6.46 -9.86
C HIS A 51 -3.67 4.98 -9.74
N LEU A 52 -2.79 4.09 -10.18
CA LEU A 52 -2.90 2.65 -9.95
C LEU A 52 -2.15 2.25 -8.69
N LYS A 53 -2.88 1.74 -7.72
CA LYS A 53 -2.33 1.19 -6.48
C LYS A 53 -2.39 -0.33 -6.50
N VAL A 54 -1.23 -0.97 -6.61
CA VAL A 54 -1.11 -2.42 -6.76
C VAL A 54 -0.95 -3.08 -5.39
N ILE A 55 -1.90 -3.93 -5.03
CA ILE A 55 -1.90 -4.71 -3.79
C ILE A 55 -1.15 -6.03 -4.06
N LEU A 56 -0.07 -6.25 -3.33
CA LEU A 56 0.73 -7.47 -3.47
C LEU A 56 0.14 -8.65 -2.72
N GLU A 57 -0.66 -8.41 -1.67
CA GLU A 57 -1.11 -9.39 -0.69
C GLU A 57 0.07 -10.17 -0.09
N ALA A 58 1.05 -9.42 0.37
CA ALA A 58 2.39 -9.88 0.74
C ALA A 58 2.41 -11.04 1.73
N GLY A 59 1.40 -11.15 2.59
CA GLY A 59 1.27 -12.26 3.54
C GLY A 59 1.09 -13.64 2.90
N GLU A 60 0.64 -13.69 1.64
CA GLU A 60 0.46 -14.95 0.89
C GLU A 60 1.67 -15.30 0.01
N LEU A 61 2.65 -14.42 -0.15
CA LEU A 61 3.79 -14.63 -1.03
C LEU A 61 4.88 -15.52 -0.41
N GLY A 62 4.83 -15.78 0.88
CA GLY A 62 5.62 -16.79 1.59
C GLY A 62 7.04 -16.36 1.97
N THR A 63 7.74 -15.55 1.18
CA THR A 63 9.13 -15.12 1.45
C THR A 63 9.33 -13.62 1.20
N PHE A 64 10.33 -13.02 1.84
CA PHE A 64 10.71 -11.63 1.59
C PHE A 64 11.25 -11.41 0.17
N ASP A 65 11.92 -12.40 -0.41
CA ASP A 65 12.36 -12.35 -1.81
C ASP A 65 11.18 -12.27 -2.77
N ALA A 66 10.11 -13.02 -2.51
CA ALA A 66 8.88 -12.97 -3.29
C ALA A 66 8.18 -11.60 -3.16
N VAL A 67 8.14 -11.02 -1.94
CA VAL A 67 7.61 -9.67 -1.71
C VAL A 67 8.42 -8.63 -2.48
N ARG A 68 9.76 -8.68 -2.39
CA ARG A 68 10.63 -7.78 -3.12
C ARG A 68 10.43 -7.91 -4.64
N ARG A 69 10.38 -9.14 -5.13
CA ARG A 69 10.25 -9.43 -6.56
C ARG A 69 8.91 -8.95 -7.13
N SER A 70 7.81 -9.22 -6.43
CA SER A 70 6.49 -8.72 -6.82
C SER A 70 6.40 -7.20 -6.75
N SER A 71 7.07 -6.56 -5.79
CA SER A 71 7.19 -5.09 -5.71
C SER A 71 7.85 -4.52 -6.96
N LEU A 72 9.01 -5.07 -7.34
CA LEU A 72 9.75 -4.62 -8.53
C LEU A 72 8.96 -4.84 -9.82
N ILE A 73 8.28 -5.97 -9.96
CA ILE A 73 7.41 -6.26 -11.11
C ILE A 73 6.29 -5.22 -11.21
N ALA A 74 5.58 -4.97 -10.10
CA ALA A 74 4.48 -4.00 -10.08
C ALA A 74 4.94 -2.58 -10.46
N MET A 75 6.07 -2.14 -9.89
CA MET A 75 6.64 -0.81 -10.18
C MET A 75 7.12 -0.70 -11.63
N ALA A 76 7.83 -1.71 -12.14
CA ALA A 76 8.28 -1.74 -13.53
C ALA A 76 7.12 -1.78 -14.53
N ALA A 77 5.96 -2.31 -14.13
CA ALA A 77 4.74 -2.35 -14.93
C ALA A 77 3.89 -1.07 -14.84
N GLY A 78 4.34 -0.04 -14.09
CA GLY A 78 3.71 1.27 -14.04
C GLY A 78 2.78 1.51 -12.84
N ALA A 79 2.90 0.75 -11.75
CA ALA A 79 2.20 1.06 -10.50
C ALA A 79 2.67 2.41 -9.93
N ASP A 80 1.73 3.30 -9.60
CA ASP A 80 2.02 4.57 -8.92
C ASP A 80 2.24 4.37 -7.41
N VAL A 81 1.60 3.36 -6.84
CA VAL A 81 1.72 2.98 -5.42
C VAL A 81 1.72 1.46 -5.31
N ILE A 82 2.58 0.89 -4.46
CA ILE A 82 2.48 -0.50 -4.04
C ILE A 82 1.90 -0.59 -2.63
N LYS A 83 1.04 -1.59 -2.40
CA LYS A 83 0.33 -1.77 -1.13
C LYS A 83 0.56 -3.17 -0.58
N THR A 84 0.78 -3.27 0.74
CA THR A 84 1.10 -4.54 1.39
C THR A 84 0.00 -5.58 1.25
N SER A 85 -1.24 -5.23 1.56
CA SER A 85 -2.35 -6.19 1.62
C SER A 85 -3.73 -5.55 1.49
N THR A 86 -4.74 -6.40 1.28
CA THR A 86 -6.16 -6.01 1.36
C THR A 86 -6.62 -5.82 2.80
N GLY A 87 -5.91 -6.37 3.79
CA GLY A 87 -6.33 -6.46 5.19
C GLY A 87 -7.30 -7.61 5.48
N LYS A 88 -7.56 -8.50 4.50
CA LYS A 88 -8.47 -9.64 4.64
C LYS A 88 -7.75 -10.95 4.99
N VAL A 89 -6.43 -11.00 4.79
CA VAL A 89 -5.58 -12.17 5.11
C VAL A 89 -4.62 -11.86 6.25
N SER A 90 -4.10 -12.88 6.89
CA SER A 90 -3.10 -12.76 7.95
C SER A 90 -1.89 -13.67 7.63
N PRO A 91 -0.66 -13.18 7.77
CA PRO A 91 -0.30 -11.82 8.16
C PRO A 91 -0.65 -10.78 7.08
N ALA A 92 -0.97 -9.56 7.50
CA ALA A 92 -1.20 -8.42 6.60
C ALA A 92 0.06 -7.53 6.55
N ALA A 93 -0.02 -6.25 6.94
CA ALA A 93 1.18 -5.42 7.05
C ALA A 93 2.02 -5.87 8.27
N THR A 94 3.32 -6.07 8.05
CA THR A 94 4.31 -6.24 9.11
C THR A 94 5.49 -5.31 8.86
N LEU A 95 6.23 -4.95 9.91
CA LEU A 95 7.40 -4.09 9.77
C LEU A 95 8.45 -4.65 8.80
N PRO A 96 8.80 -5.97 8.84
CA PRO A 96 9.72 -6.53 7.87
C PRO A 96 9.22 -6.48 6.42
N ILE A 97 7.93 -6.73 6.18
CA ILE A 97 7.33 -6.61 4.83
C ILE A 97 7.41 -5.16 4.34
N ALA A 98 7.05 -4.19 5.20
CA ALA A 98 7.12 -2.78 4.85
C ALA A 98 8.55 -2.33 4.53
N LEU A 99 9.55 -2.80 5.30
CA LEU A 99 10.96 -2.52 5.04
C LEU A 99 11.40 -3.06 3.68
N VAL A 100 11.11 -4.32 3.37
CA VAL A 100 11.45 -4.94 2.08
C VAL A 100 10.83 -4.17 0.91
N MET A 101 9.58 -3.73 1.06
CA MET A 101 8.89 -2.93 0.03
C MET A 101 9.50 -1.54 -0.10
N ALA A 102 9.84 -0.88 1.02
CA ALA A 102 10.50 0.42 1.01
C ALA A 102 11.89 0.34 0.35
N GLU A 103 12.68 -0.67 0.66
CA GLU A 103 13.97 -0.92 0.00
C GLU A 103 13.80 -1.16 -1.51
N ALA A 104 12.77 -1.92 -1.91
CA ALA A 104 12.47 -2.11 -3.34
C ALA A 104 12.10 -0.81 -4.04
N ILE A 105 11.33 0.07 -3.38
CA ILE A 105 10.98 1.41 -3.90
C ILE A 105 12.25 2.26 -4.06
N ARG A 106 13.11 2.31 -3.04
CA ARG A 106 14.39 3.05 -3.10
C ARG A 106 15.22 2.59 -4.29
N ASP A 107 15.45 1.28 -4.40
CA ASP A 107 16.29 0.73 -5.44
C ASP A 107 15.70 0.93 -6.85
N HIS A 108 14.36 0.93 -6.95
CA HIS A 108 13.65 1.28 -8.20
C HIS A 108 13.84 2.77 -8.55
N ALA A 109 13.66 3.66 -7.58
CA ALA A 109 13.85 5.10 -7.78
C ALA A 109 15.30 5.43 -8.16
N ASP A 110 16.27 4.82 -7.49
CA ASP A 110 17.70 4.98 -7.79
C ASP A 110 18.05 4.52 -9.21
N ALA A 111 17.43 3.44 -9.68
CA ALA A 111 17.69 2.87 -11.01
C ALA A 111 16.96 3.59 -12.16
N THR A 112 15.77 4.13 -11.91
CA THR A 112 14.87 4.62 -12.97
C THR A 112 14.56 6.12 -12.88
N GLY A 113 14.75 6.73 -11.73
CA GLY A 113 14.29 8.08 -11.41
C GLY A 113 12.78 8.17 -11.15
N VAL A 114 12.05 7.05 -11.14
CA VAL A 114 10.60 7.02 -10.91
C VAL A 114 10.31 6.77 -9.43
N GLU A 115 9.60 7.70 -8.80
CA GLU A 115 9.21 7.63 -7.40
C GLU A 115 7.83 6.96 -7.28
N VAL A 116 7.76 5.83 -6.59
CA VAL A 116 6.54 5.05 -6.35
C VAL A 116 6.15 5.15 -4.89
N GLY A 117 4.85 5.31 -4.60
CA GLY A 117 4.33 5.40 -3.25
C GLY A 117 4.24 4.04 -2.55
N LEU A 118 4.17 4.08 -1.21
CA LEU A 118 3.95 2.92 -0.35
C LEU A 118 2.66 3.07 0.45
N LYS A 119 1.80 2.05 0.44
CA LYS A 119 0.68 1.95 1.38
C LYS A 119 0.81 0.69 2.23
N VAL A 120 0.88 0.88 3.54
CA VAL A 120 0.82 -0.23 4.50
C VAL A 120 -0.61 -0.41 5.00
N ALA A 121 -1.14 -1.62 4.97
CA ALA A 121 -2.54 -1.88 5.32
C ALA A 121 -2.72 -3.23 6.03
N GLY A 122 -3.64 -3.24 6.99
CA GLY A 122 -4.03 -4.41 7.77
C GLY A 122 -3.24 -4.59 9.06
N GLY A 123 -3.97 -4.68 10.18
CA GLY A 123 -3.40 -4.94 11.51
C GLY A 123 -2.83 -3.73 12.26
N ILE A 124 -2.80 -2.55 11.66
CA ILE A 124 -2.28 -1.31 12.28
C ILE A 124 -3.42 -0.64 13.04
N ARG A 125 -3.36 -0.63 14.36
CA ARG A 125 -4.47 -0.21 15.22
C ARG A 125 -4.15 0.94 16.16
N SER A 126 -2.89 1.20 16.43
CA SER A 126 -2.46 2.24 17.37
C SER A 126 -1.52 3.24 16.73
N SER A 127 -1.52 4.46 17.27
CA SER A 127 -0.56 5.52 16.89
C SER A 127 0.89 5.07 17.04
N LYS A 128 1.17 4.23 18.05
CA LYS A 128 2.50 3.67 18.28
C LYS A 128 2.91 2.73 17.12
N ASP A 129 1.98 1.95 16.60
CA ASP A 129 2.27 1.09 15.44
C ASP A 129 2.47 1.93 14.18
N ALA A 130 1.65 2.95 13.98
CA ALA A 130 1.78 3.88 12.85
C ALA A 130 3.15 4.57 12.84
N LEU A 131 3.64 5.05 14.00
CA LEU A 131 4.94 5.68 14.13
C LEU A 131 6.10 4.76 13.71
N ARG A 132 5.99 3.46 13.96
CA ARG A 132 7.03 2.49 13.53
C ARG A 132 7.13 2.40 12.00
N TYR A 133 6.01 2.49 11.29
CA TYR A 133 6.02 2.53 9.83
C TYR A 133 6.54 3.86 9.29
N LEU A 134 6.23 4.99 9.95
CA LEU A 134 6.80 6.28 9.60
C LEU A 134 8.33 6.28 9.73
N VAL A 135 8.87 5.69 10.81
CA VAL A 135 10.32 5.54 10.98
C VAL A 135 10.93 4.70 9.85
N ILE A 136 10.31 3.59 9.45
CA ILE A 136 10.79 2.79 8.32
C ILE A 136 10.86 3.62 7.04
N VAL A 137 9.82 4.39 6.76
CA VAL A 137 9.76 5.23 5.56
C VAL A 137 10.83 6.32 5.61
N GLU A 138 10.94 7.04 6.74
CA GLU A 138 11.93 8.10 6.91
C GLU A 138 13.37 7.58 6.75
N GLU A 139 13.71 6.50 7.45
CA GLU A 139 15.06 5.93 7.44
C GLU A 139 15.44 5.27 6.10
N THR A 140 14.45 4.77 5.33
CA THR A 140 14.71 4.03 4.09
C THR A 140 14.56 4.89 2.85
N LEU A 141 13.55 5.76 2.81
CA LEU A 141 13.14 6.55 1.65
C LEU A 141 13.37 8.05 1.83
N GLY A 142 13.53 8.51 3.08
CA GLY A 142 13.72 9.92 3.43
C GLY A 142 12.41 10.72 3.51
N ASP A 143 12.55 11.97 3.98
CA ASP A 143 11.45 12.91 4.25
C ASP A 143 10.52 13.14 3.06
N ALA A 144 11.05 13.04 1.83
CA ALA A 144 10.28 13.25 0.61
C ALA A 144 9.10 12.27 0.47
N TRP A 145 9.18 11.08 1.11
CA TRP A 145 8.09 10.11 1.13
C TRP A 145 7.07 10.33 2.24
N LEU A 146 7.34 11.18 3.22
CA LEU A 146 6.42 11.46 4.34
C LEU A 146 5.29 12.44 3.93
N THR A 147 4.69 12.21 2.79
CA THR A 147 3.55 12.97 2.26
C THR A 147 2.37 12.04 1.98
N PRO A 148 1.12 12.55 2.00
CA PRO A 148 -0.07 11.74 1.68
C PRO A 148 -0.05 11.13 0.27
N ASP A 149 0.67 11.72 -0.66
CA ASP A 149 0.77 11.22 -2.03
C ASP A 149 1.67 10.00 -2.14
N ARG A 150 2.69 9.90 -1.26
CA ARG A 150 3.72 8.86 -1.33
C ARG A 150 3.65 7.83 -0.22
N PHE A 151 3.11 8.17 0.96
CA PHE A 151 2.94 7.22 2.05
C PHE A 151 1.57 7.31 2.70
N ARG A 152 0.91 6.17 2.82
CA ARG A 152 -0.40 6.06 3.48
C ARG A 152 -0.49 4.81 4.34
N ILE A 153 -1.30 4.92 5.39
CA ILE A 153 -1.65 3.82 6.27
C ILE A 153 -3.13 3.48 6.07
N GLY A 154 -3.41 2.26 5.63
CA GLY A 154 -4.77 1.74 5.52
C GLY A 154 -5.18 1.06 6.82
N ALA A 155 -6.08 1.69 7.57
CA ALA A 155 -6.53 1.19 8.86
C ALA A 155 -7.96 1.65 9.15
N SER A 156 -8.68 0.90 9.99
CA SER A 156 -10.02 1.24 10.47
C SER A 156 -9.98 1.95 11.83
N SER A 157 -9.38 1.31 12.84
CA SER A 157 -9.40 1.82 14.23
C SER A 157 -8.29 2.82 14.58
N LEU A 158 -7.26 2.94 13.74
CA LEU A 158 -6.13 3.81 13.99
C LEU A 158 -6.53 5.29 14.11
N LEU A 159 -7.48 5.75 13.28
CA LEU A 159 -7.94 7.15 13.33
C LEU A 159 -8.50 7.49 14.70
N ASN A 160 -9.30 6.60 15.29
CA ASN A 160 -9.85 6.78 16.63
C ASN A 160 -8.73 6.92 17.68
N ASP A 161 -7.73 6.03 17.66
CA ASP A 161 -6.58 6.12 18.56
C ASP A 161 -5.81 7.43 18.38
N LEU A 162 -5.56 7.86 17.13
CA LEU A 162 -4.88 9.13 16.84
C LEU A 162 -5.65 10.34 17.40
N LEU A 163 -6.96 10.40 17.20
CA LEU A 163 -7.80 11.49 17.71
C LEU A 163 -7.79 11.52 19.25
N MET A 164 -7.85 10.35 19.89
CA MET A 164 -7.73 10.24 21.35
C MET A 164 -6.36 10.71 21.87
N GLN A 165 -5.25 10.39 21.17
CA GLN A 165 -3.92 10.87 21.54
C GLN A 165 -3.80 12.40 21.38
N ILE A 166 -4.38 12.97 20.33
CA ILE A 166 -4.41 14.42 20.11
C ILE A 166 -5.20 15.11 21.22
N ASP A 167 -6.38 14.58 21.57
CA ASP A 167 -7.19 15.13 22.67
C ASP A 167 -6.48 15.04 24.01
N LYS A 168 -5.82 13.93 24.30
CA LYS A 168 -4.98 13.78 25.48
C LYS A 168 -3.86 14.81 25.54
N GLN A 169 -3.19 15.04 24.41
CA GLN A 169 -2.10 16.01 24.34
C GLN A 169 -2.60 17.44 24.62
N ARG A 170 -3.81 17.77 24.15
CA ARG A 170 -4.44 19.09 24.32
C ARG A 170 -5.06 19.28 25.70
N GLY A 171 -5.74 18.27 26.22
CA GLY A 171 -6.55 18.31 27.44
C GLY A 171 -5.91 17.71 28.69
N GLY A 172 -4.74 17.05 28.56
CA GLY A 172 -4.01 16.44 29.67
C GLY A 172 -4.56 15.09 30.15
N SER A 173 -5.74 14.66 29.67
CA SER A 173 -6.38 13.39 30.02
C SER A 173 -6.95 12.68 28.81
N TYR A 174 -7.09 11.35 28.88
CA TYR A 174 -7.81 10.60 27.86
C TYR A 174 -9.30 10.94 27.92
N VAL A 175 -9.91 11.04 26.75
CA VAL A 175 -11.36 11.14 26.58
C VAL A 175 -11.98 9.75 26.58
N ASP A 176 -13.31 9.68 26.64
CA ASP A 176 -14.05 8.44 26.55
C ASP A 176 -13.69 7.69 25.25
N PRO A 177 -13.37 6.37 25.30
CA PRO A 177 -13.09 5.58 24.08
C PRO A 177 -14.21 5.59 23.04
N ASP A 178 -15.46 5.77 23.46
CA ASP A 178 -16.64 5.80 22.60
C ASP A 178 -16.91 7.20 22.02
N ARG A 179 -16.05 8.19 22.31
CA ARG A 179 -16.20 9.58 21.80
C ARG A 179 -16.12 9.63 20.28
N TYR A 180 -15.28 8.78 19.69
CA TYR A 180 -15.12 8.66 18.25
C TYR A 180 -15.67 7.30 17.84
N THR A 181 -16.77 7.30 17.11
CA THR A 181 -17.36 6.04 16.59
C THR A 181 -16.54 5.49 15.45
N LEU A 182 -16.43 4.16 15.41
CA LEU A 182 -15.95 3.42 14.27
C LEU A 182 -17.20 2.91 13.53
N ASP A 183 -17.49 3.48 12.39
CA ASP A 183 -18.53 2.95 11.50
C ASP A 183 -18.00 1.78 10.68
#